data_75f4110295d757169f0d50431f446e72
#
_entry.id   75f4110295d757169f0d50431f446e72
#
_cell.length_a   1.000
_cell.length_b   1.000
_cell.length_c   1.000
_cell.angle_alpha   90.00
_cell.angle_beta   90.00
_cell.angle_gamma   90.00
#
_symmetry.space_group_name_H-M   'P 1'
#
loop_
_entity.id
_entity.type
_entity.pdbx_description
1 polymer ?
#
loop_
_entity_poly.entity_id
_entity_poly.type
_entity_poly.pdbx_seq_one_letter_code
_entity_poly.pdbx_strand_id
1 'polypeptide(L)'
;MTSEFSLSCCDIERYLGEDESRVHALRGVSLDITPGTVHAVVGPSGCGKSTLLYILGLLDPPDAGQVSIESEPVSHLSDDAMAHKRSRFIGFIFQFHFLMEDFTAQENVMIPMRKLGKLSDYEMRGRSADLLEAVGLGDKLRRPSRHLSGGEQQRVAIARSLANDPRVILADEPTGNLDTANSERAFELLQNIVQQGGKALLLATHNPAIAEACDWIHEMKDGRIIASHPRGTQISIFK
;
A
#
# COMPACT_ATOMS: atom_id res chain seq x y z
N MET A 1 2.80 -24.69 -3.95
CA MET A 1 1.45 -24.24 -4.35
C MET A 1 1.45 -22.73 -4.23
N THR A 2 1.20 -22.01 -5.30
CA THR A 2 1.01 -20.56 -5.24
C THR A 2 -0.35 -20.31 -4.59
N SER A 3 -0.38 -19.46 -3.56
CA SER A 3 -1.64 -19.07 -2.91
C SER A 3 -2.56 -18.38 -3.93
N GLU A 4 -3.85 -18.66 -3.87
CA GLU A 4 -4.86 -18.05 -4.75
C GLU A 4 -4.95 -16.54 -4.52
N PHE A 5 -4.76 -16.09 -3.26
CA PHE A 5 -4.79 -14.68 -2.89
C PHE A 5 -3.48 -14.27 -2.19
N SER A 6 -2.97 -13.10 -2.55
CA SER A 6 -1.82 -12.49 -1.86
C SER A 6 -2.23 -11.93 -0.50
N LEU A 7 -3.45 -11.38 -0.42
CA LEU A 7 -4.04 -10.78 0.77
C LEU A 7 -5.55 -10.95 0.70
N SER A 8 -6.19 -11.30 1.79
CA SER A 8 -7.65 -11.37 1.89
C SER A 8 -8.13 -10.93 3.26
N CYS A 9 -9.38 -10.51 3.32
CA CYS A 9 -10.06 -10.26 4.57
C CYS A 9 -11.51 -10.73 4.51
N CYS A 10 -12.05 -11.12 5.67
CA CYS A 10 -13.42 -11.59 5.82
C CYS A 10 -14.08 -10.91 7.02
N ASP A 11 -15.24 -10.30 6.77
CA ASP A 11 -16.14 -9.69 7.76
C ASP A 11 -15.45 -8.71 8.72
N ILE A 12 -14.56 -7.87 8.20
CA ILE A 12 -13.83 -6.88 9.01
C ILE A 12 -14.79 -5.83 9.59
N GLU A 13 -14.76 -5.76 10.92
CA GLU A 13 -15.43 -4.71 11.70
C GLU A 13 -14.39 -3.82 12.35
N ARG A 14 -14.62 -2.50 12.36
CA ARG A 14 -13.75 -1.55 13.06
C ARG A 14 -14.54 -0.36 13.61
N TYR A 15 -14.33 -0.06 14.87
CA TYR A 15 -14.82 1.13 15.54
C TYR A 15 -13.64 2.06 15.86
N LEU A 16 -13.81 3.36 15.66
CA LEU A 16 -12.83 4.39 15.97
C LEU A 16 -13.43 5.35 16.99
N GLY A 17 -12.58 5.92 17.87
CA GLY A 17 -13.01 6.81 18.96
C GLY A 17 -13.56 6.05 20.16
N GLU A 18 -13.90 6.81 21.20
CA GLU A 18 -14.42 6.30 22.46
C GLU A 18 -15.76 6.96 22.78
N ASP A 19 -16.60 6.29 23.58
CA ASP A 19 -17.90 6.75 24.07
C ASP A 19 -18.79 7.38 22.99
N GLU A 20 -19.24 8.62 23.18
CA GLU A 20 -20.14 9.32 22.26
C GLU A 20 -19.52 9.66 20.90
N SER A 21 -18.17 9.65 20.81
CA SER A 21 -17.44 9.87 19.55
C SER A 21 -17.17 8.58 18.77
N ARG A 22 -17.68 7.44 19.23
CA ARG A 22 -17.44 6.13 18.62
C ARG A 22 -18.10 6.03 17.25
N VAL A 23 -17.28 5.87 16.20
CA VAL A 23 -17.73 5.75 14.81
C VAL A 23 -17.49 4.31 14.33
N HIS A 24 -18.51 3.68 13.75
CA HIS A 24 -18.39 2.38 13.10
C HIS A 24 -17.77 2.56 11.71
N ALA A 25 -16.44 2.50 11.63
CA ALA A 25 -15.67 2.86 10.45
C ALA A 25 -15.67 1.77 9.37
N LEU A 26 -15.65 0.48 9.77
CA LEU A 26 -15.81 -0.66 8.85
C LEU A 26 -16.91 -1.59 9.36
N ARG A 27 -17.74 -2.07 8.43
CA ARG A 27 -19.00 -2.75 8.72
C ARG A 27 -19.14 -4.03 7.91
N GLY A 28 -18.37 -5.08 8.27
CA GLY A 28 -18.40 -6.37 7.61
C GLY A 28 -17.73 -6.33 6.22
N VAL A 29 -16.51 -5.78 6.13
CA VAL A 29 -15.79 -5.69 4.86
C VAL A 29 -15.10 -7.01 4.56
N SER A 30 -15.37 -7.58 3.37
CA SER A 30 -14.68 -8.75 2.83
C SER A 30 -14.07 -8.40 1.47
N LEU A 31 -12.81 -8.81 1.23
CA LEU A 31 -12.06 -8.46 0.04
C LEU A 31 -10.94 -9.46 -0.22
N ASP A 32 -10.76 -9.85 -1.49
CA ASP A 32 -9.69 -10.73 -1.95
C ASP A 32 -8.82 -10.00 -2.97
N ILE A 33 -7.50 -10.06 -2.77
CA ILE A 33 -6.48 -9.42 -3.61
C ILE A 33 -5.62 -10.50 -4.24
N THR A 34 -5.69 -10.62 -5.57
CA THR A 34 -4.97 -11.64 -6.33
C THR A 34 -3.56 -11.19 -6.73
N PRO A 35 -2.58 -12.12 -6.84
CA PRO A 35 -1.25 -11.80 -7.33
C PRO A 35 -1.28 -11.24 -8.76
N GLY A 36 -0.40 -10.30 -9.07
CA GLY A 36 -0.25 -9.72 -10.40
C GLY A 36 -1.34 -8.74 -10.80
N THR A 37 -2.23 -8.33 -9.87
CA THR A 37 -3.34 -7.42 -10.16
C THR A 37 -3.27 -6.12 -9.36
N VAL A 38 -3.87 -5.08 -9.91
CA VAL A 38 -4.02 -3.76 -9.31
C VAL A 38 -5.48 -3.54 -8.93
N HIS A 39 -5.72 -3.32 -7.65
CA HIS A 39 -7.05 -3.08 -7.09
C HIS A 39 -7.15 -1.63 -6.60
N ALA A 40 -8.24 -0.95 -6.92
CA ALA A 40 -8.58 0.35 -6.37
C ALA A 40 -9.75 0.26 -5.38
N VAL A 41 -9.64 0.90 -4.23
CA VAL A 41 -10.77 1.21 -3.35
C VAL A 41 -11.13 2.67 -3.55
N VAL A 42 -12.36 2.93 -3.99
CA VAL A 42 -12.88 4.27 -4.28
C VAL A 42 -14.09 4.59 -3.40
N GLY A 43 -14.30 5.85 -3.11
CA GLY A 43 -15.42 6.28 -2.30
C GLY A 43 -15.22 7.68 -1.70
N PRO A 44 -16.26 8.27 -1.11
CA PRO A 44 -16.17 9.60 -0.51
C PRO A 44 -15.16 9.65 0.65
N SER A 45 -14.72 10.86 1.00
CA SER A 45 -13.86 11.05 2.17
C SER A 45 -14.57 10.56 3.43
N GLY A 46 -13.81 9.88 4.32
CA GLY A 46 -14.35 9.34 5.57
C GLY A 46 -15.14 8.04 5.44
N CYS A 47 -15.29 7.43 4.25
CA CYS A 47 -16.01 6.16 4.10
C CYS A 47 -15.26 4.92 4.63
N GLY A 48 -13.99 5.05 5.09
CA GLY A 48 -13.22 3.97 5.72
C GLY A 48 -12.05 3.42 4.88
N LYS A 49 -11.69 4.00 3.72
CA LYS A 49 -10.61 3.50 2.83
C LYS A 49 -9.27 3.34 3.53
N SER A 50 -8.78 4.40 4.16
CA SER A 50 -7.49 4.36 4.89
C SER A 50 -7.54 3.39 6.08
N THR A 51 -8.67 3.34 6.80
CA THR A 51 -8.88 2.37 7.90
C THR A 51 -8.78 0.94 7.38
N LEU A 52 -9.39 0.64 6.23
CA LEU A 52 -9.27 -0.67 5.59
C LEU A 52 -7.82 -1.01 5.23
N LEU A 53 -7.10 -0.07 4.58
CA LEU A 53 -5.69 -0.26 4.25
C LEU A 53 -4.82 -0.49 5.51
N TYR A 54 -5.08 0.21 6.61
CA TYR A 54 -4.29 0.05 7.84
C TYR A 54 -4.52 -1.30 8.51
N ILE A 55 -5.76 -1.81 8.49
CA ILE A 55 -6.07 -3.15 9.00
C ILE A 55 -5.45 -4.22 8.11
N LEU A 56 -5.66 -4.14 6.78
CA LEU A 56 -5.05 -5.06 5.82
C LEU A 56 -3.52 -5.02 5.88
N GLY A 57 -2.98 -3.86 6.22
CA GLY A 57 -1.56 -3.63 6.41
C GLY A 57 -1.01 -4.07 7.77
N LEU A 58 -1.82 -4.63 8.65
CA LEU A 58 -1.44 -5.01 10.01
C LEU A 58 -0.85 -3.84 10.82
N LEU A 59 -1.30 -2.61 10.54
CA LEU A 59 -0.97 -1.41 11.32
C LEU A 59 -1.95 -1.21 12.47
N ASP A 60 -3.20 -1.61 12.24
CA ASP A 60 -4.31 -1.51 13.18
C ASP A 60 -5.03 -2.87 13.28
N PRO A 61 -5.39 -3.36 14.48
CA PRO A 61 -6.16 -4.59 14.59
C PRO A 61 -7.63 -4.34 14.22
N PRO A 62 -8.33 -5.29 13.62
CA PRO A 62 -9.79 -5.25 13.51
C PRO A 62 -10.44 -5.53 14.86
N ASP A 63 -11.68 -5.02 15.09
CA ASP A 63 -12.48 -5.38 16.26
C ASP A 63 -13.16 -6.74 16.08
N ALA A 64 -13.47 -7.13 14.83
CA ALA A 64 -13.92 -8.46 14.46
C ALA A 64 -13.54 -8.76 13.00
N GLY A 65 -13.67 -10.03 12.61
CA GLY A 65 -13.26 -10.50 11.29
C GLY A 65 -11.82 -11.00 11.26
N GLN A 66 -11.34 -11.32 10.06
CA GLN A 66 -10.04 -11.96 9.88
C GLN A 66 -9.31 -11.41 8.67
N VAL A 67 -8.00 -11.20 8.82
CA VAL A 67 -7.06 -10.92 7.72
C VAL A 67 -6.19 -12.14 7.48
N SER A 68 -5.92 -12.47 6.21
CA SER A 68 -5.03 -13.55 5.80
C SER A 68 -4.02 -13.05 4.77
N ILE A 69 -2.76 -13.47 4.90
CA ILE A 69 -1.67 -13.23 3.94
C ILE A 69 -1.24 -14.58 3.36
N GLU A 70 -1.21 -14.70 2.03
CA GLU A 70 -0.91 -15.97 1.34
C GLU A 70 -1.78 -17.12 1.88
N SER A 71 -3.07 -16.86 2.11
CA SER A 71 -4.07 -17.79 2.69
C SER A 71 -3.81 -18.19 4.15
N GLU A 72 -2.80 -17.63 4.82
CA GLU A 72 -2.53 -17.85 6.24
C GLU A 72 -3.21 -16.76 7.08
N PRO A 73 -4.10 -17.12 8.01
CA PRO A 73 -4.70 -16.15 8.95
C PRO A 73 -3.64 -15.49 9.84
N VAL A 74 -3.77 -14.18 10.04
CA VAL A 74 -2.79 -13.40 10.84
C VAL A 74 -3.40 -12.72 12.07
N SER A 75 -4.72 -12.67 12.19
CA SER A 75 -5.42 -11.93 13.25
C SER A 75 -5.17 -12.44 14.68
N HIS A 76 -4.63 -13.65 14.83
CA HIS A 76 -4.35 -14.28 16.12
C HIS A 76 -2.88 -14.21 16.54
N LEU A 77 -2.05 -13.56 15.74
CA LEU A 77 -0.61 -13.44 16.02
C LEU A 77 -0.34 -12.38 17.09
N SER A 78 0.77 -12.56 17.82
CA SER A 78 1.27 -11.51 18.70
C SER A 78 1.74 -10.27 17.91
N ASP A 79 1.82 -9.12 18.56
CA ASP A 79 2.24 -7.86 17.94
C ASP A 79 3.60 -7.98 17.25
N ASP A 80 4.56 -8.67 17.87
CA ASP A 80 5.89 -8.90 17.28
C ASP A 80 5.81 -9.78 16.03
N ALA A 81 4.99 -10.83 16.05
CA ALA A 81 4.78 -11.72 14.91
C ALA A 81 4.06 -10.98 13.77
N MET A 82 3.06 -10.15 14.09
CA MET A 82 2.40 -9.28 13.11
C MET A 82 3.37 -8.26 12.51
N ALA A 83 4.17 -7.61 13.34
CA ALA A 83 5.19 -6.65 12.87
C ALA A 83 6.23 -7.33 11.95
N HIS A 84 6.64 -8.56 12.26
CA HIS A 84 7.54 -9.33 11.40
C HIS A 84 6.87 -9.72 10.07
N LYS A 85 5.62 -10.24 10.09
CA LYS A 85 4.85 -10.55 8.88
C LYS A 85 4.63 -9.30 8.02
N ARG A 86 4.21 -8.18 8.62
CA ARG A 86 4.07 -6.89 7.92
C ARG A 86 5.36 -6.49 7.23
N SER A 87 6.48 -6.48 7.96
CA SER A 87 7.79 -6.08 7.41
C SER A 87 8.25 -6.96 6.25
N ARG A 88 7.85 -8.24 6.22
CA ARG A 88 8.23 -9.20 5.19
C ARG A 88 7.33 -9.18 3.97
N PHE A 89 6.02 -9.07 4.16
CA PHE A 89 5.04 -9.34 3.10
C PHE A 89 4.35 -8.09 2.56
N ILE A 90 4.40 -6.96 3.29
CA ILE A 90 3.64 -5.75 2.96
C ILE A 90 4.58 -4.57 2.76
N GLY A 91 4.43 -3.89 1.62
CA GLY A 91 5.02 -2.59 1.35
C GLY A 91 3.97 -1.49 1.49
N PHE A 92 4.32 -0.37 2.13
CA PHE A 92 3.40 0.76 2.28
C PHE A 92 3.86 1.97 1.48
N ILE A 93 2.88 2.63 0.85
CA ILE A 93 3.00 3.95 0.24
C ILE A 93 1.89 4.82 0.84
N PHE A 94 2.27 5.92 1.48
CA PHE A 94 1.32 6.84 2.10
C PHE A 94 1.19 8.12 1.28
N GLN A 95 0.08 8.83 1.43
CA GLN A 95 -0.20 10.13 0.81
C GLN A 95 0.89 11.16 1.16
N PHE A 96 1.28 11.23 2.43
CA PHE A 96 2.49 11.92 2.87
C PHE A 96 3.63 10.90 2.86
N HIS A 97 4.71 11.21 2.18
CA HIS A 97 5.78 10.22 1.92
C HIS A 97 6.42 9.64 3.19
N PHE A 98 6.32 10.36 4.33
CA PHE A 98 6.94 10.01 5.62
C PHE A 98 8.40 9.56 5.46
N LEU A 99 9.16 10.32 4.66
CA LEU A 99 10.59 10.13 4.58
C LEU A 99 11.26 10.81 5.77
N MET A 100 12.32 10.19 6.26
CA MET A 100 13.22 10.85 7.21
C MET A 100 13.98 11.93 6.45
N GLU A 101 13.68 13.19 6.73
CA GLU A 101 14.15 14.35 5.96
C GLU A 101 15.67 14.49 5.94
N ASP A 102 16.33 14.17 7.06
CA ASP A 102 17.79 14.22 7.20
C ASP A 102 18.49 12.99 6.62
N PHE A 103 17.76 11.92 6.32
CA PHE A 103 18.30 10.73 5.69
C PHE A 103 18.37 10.93 4.17
N THR A 104 19.38 10.34 3.57
CA THR A 104 19.50 10.24 2.12
C THR A 104 18.38 9.38 1.52
N ALA A 105 18.17 9.48 0.21
CA ALA A 105 17.24 8.61 -0.50
C ALA A 105 17.55 7.12 -0.22
N GLN A 106 18.84 6.75 -0.29
CA GLN A 106 19.29 5.38 -0.04
C GLN A 106 19.00 4.92 1.40
N GLU A 107 19.31 5.75 2.39
CA GLU A 107 19.06 5.42 3.79
C GLU A 107 17.58 5.24 4.09
N ASN A 108 16.69 6.05 3.49
CA ASN A 108 15.24 5.86 3.61
C ASN A 108 14.78 4.49 3.07
N VAL A 109 15.31 4.06 1.93
CA VAL A 109 14.99 2.74 1.35
C VAL A 109 15.55 1.60 2.22
N MET A 110 16.66 1.81 2.92
CA MET A 110 17.27 0.80 3.80
C MET A 110 16.52 0.59 5.13
N ILE A 111 15.67 1.54 5.57
CA ILE A 111 14.96 1.45 6.87
C ILE A 111 14.21 0.11 7.04
N PRO A 112 13.32 -0.32 6.11
CA PRO A 112 12.62 -1.60 6.26
C PRO A 112 13.55 -2.81 6.26
N MET A 113 14.65 -2.77 5.50
CA MET A 113 15.64 -3.86 5.47
C MET A 113 16.35 -4.01 6.82
N ARG A 114 16.73 -2.89 7.44
CA ARG A 114 17.33 -2.88 8.80
C ARG A 114 16.37 -3.45 9.83
N LYS A 115 15.07 -3.08 9.75
CA LYS A 115 14.04 -3.59 10.65
C LYS A 115 13.84 -5.10 10.51
N LEU A 116 13.89 -5.63 9.29
CA LEU A 116 13.77 -7.07 9.03
C LEU A 116 15.03 -7.86 9.45
N GLY A 117 16.21 -7.24 9.38
CA GLY A 117 17.46 -7.77 9.91
C GLY A 117 18.03 -9.00 9.17
N LYS A 118 17.69 -9.18 7.89
CA LYS A 118 18.10 -10.34 7.09
C LYS A 118 19.32 -10.11 6.20
N LEU A 119 19.66 -8.85 5.95
CA LEU A 119 20.72 -8.44 5.03
C LEU A 119 21.84 -7.74 5.79
N SER A 120 23.08 -7.94 5.35
CA SER A 120 24.24 -7.15 5.76
C SER A 120 24.12 -5.70 5.26
N ASP A 121 24.90 -4.78 5.82
CA ASP A 121 24.89 -3.37 5.38
C ASP A 121 25.34 -3.24 3.91
N TYR A 122 26.26 -4.08 3.46
CA TYR A 122 26.69 -4.14 2.05
C TYR A 122 25.55 -4.56 1.12
N GLU A 123 24.82 -5.64 1.46
CA GLU A 123 23.68 -6.12 0.67
C GLU A 123 22.54 -5.10 0.66
N MET A 124 22.26 -4.46 1.81
CA MET A 124 21.23 -3.39 1.89
C MET A 124 21.59 -2.21 0.99
N ARG A 125 22.86 -1.79 0.94
CA ARG A 125 23.31 -0.72 0.05
C ARG A 125 23.18 -1.09 -1.42
N GLY A 126 23.57 -2.30 -1.81
CA GLY A 126 23.38 -2.79 -3.18
C GLY A 126 21.92 -2.78 -3.58
N ARG A 127 21.08 -3.49 -2.81
CA ARG A 127 19.65 -3.59 -3.09
C ARG A 127 18.93 -2.23 -3.11
N SER A 128 19.26 -1.32 -2.19
CA SER A 128 18.65 0.02 -2.18
C SER A 128 19.09 0.86 -3.38
N ALA A 129 20.31 0.69 -3.86
CA ALA A 129 20.79 1.35 -5.07
C ALA A 129 20.04 0.84 -6.31
N ASP A 130 19.86 -0.47 -6.45
CA ASP A 130 19.13 -1.10 -7.56
C ASP A 130 17.65 -0.63 -7.57
N LEU A 131 17.01 -0.55 -6.40
CA LEU A 131 15.63 -0.07 -6.27
C LEU A 131 15.50 1.41 -6.64
N LEU A 132 16.47 2.24 -6.25
CA LEU A 132 16.47 3.67 -6.62
C LEU A 132 16.77 3.87 -8.10
N GLU A 133 17.65 3.07 -8.68
CA GLU A 133 17.87 3.05 -10.13
C GLU A 133 16.59 2.69 -10.89
N ALA A 134 15.89 1.63 -10.46
CA ALA A 134 14.63 1.18 -11.06
C ALA A 134 13.52 2.25 -11.04
N VAL A 135 13.55 3.19 -10.09
CA VAL A 135 12.61 4.33 -10.04
C VAL A 135 13.21 5.62 -10.65
N GLY A 136 14.35 5.54 -11.34
CA GLY A 136 15.01 6.65 -12.02
C GLY A 136 15.65 7.68 -11.06
N LEU A 137 16.21 7.20 -9.94
CA LEU A 137 16.91 8.03 -8.94
C LEU A 137 18.33 7.52 -8.61
N GLY A 138 18.95 6.78 -9.53
CA GLY A 138 20.30 6.23 -9.34
C GLY A 138 21.37 7.29 -9.14
N ASP A 139 21.20 8.48 -9.72
CA ASP A 139 22.11 9.63 -9.54
C ASP A 139 21.90 10.38 -8.20
N LYS A 140 20.85 10.02 -7.42
CA LYS A 140 20.41 10.74 -6.21
C LYS A 140 20.52 9.95 -4.92
N LEU A 141 21.22 8.82 -4.92
CA LEU A 141 21.35 7.91 -3.76
C LEU A 141 21.72 8.63 -2.45
N ARG A 142 22.68 9.55 -2.54
CA ARG A 142 23.24 10.27 -1.38
C ARG A 142 22.55 11.61 -1.10
N ARG A 143 21.51 11.98 -1.88
CA ARG A 143 20.82 13.25 -1.71
C ARG A 143 19.89 13.16 -0.50
N PRO A 144 19.95 14.10 0.48
CA PRO A 144 18.99 14.16 1.59
C PRO A 144 17.57 14.32 1.07
N SER A 145 16.61 13.62 1.69
CA SER A 145 15.22 13.57 1.21
C SER A 145 14.54 14.95 1.19
N ARG A 146 14.89 15.85 2.11
CA ARG A 146 14.39 17.24 2.12
C ARG A 146 14.79 18.06 0.88
N HIS A 147 15.79 17.64 0.13
CA HIS A 147 16.27 18.31 -1.08
C HIS A 147 15.75 17.67 -2.38
N LEU A 148 14.84 16.70 -2.27
CA LEU A 148 14.16 16.08 -3.39
C LEU A 148 12.84 16.80 -3.68
N SER A 149 12.45 16.87 -4.96
CA SER A 149 11.11 17.31 -5.34
C SER A 149 10.03 16.35 -4.84
N GLY A 150 8.77 16.78 -4.76
CA GLY A 150 7.67 15.92 -4.31
C GLY A 150 7.56 14.62 -5.12
N GLY A 151 7.69 14.69 -6.44
CA GLY A 151 7.69 13.49 -7.29
C GLY A 151 8.90 12.59 -7.07
N GLU A 152 10.08 13.14 -6.75
CA GLU A 152 11.26 12.35 -6.37
C GLU A 152 11.07 11.69 -5.00
N GLN A 153 10.51 12.40 -4.03
CA GLN A 153 10.18 11.85 -2.71
C GLN A 153 9.19 10.69 -2.83
N GLN A 154 8.18 10.82 -3.71
CA GLN A 154 7.25 9.75 -4.00
C GLN A 154 7.95 8.52 -4.59
N ARG A 155 8.87 8.70 -5.55
CA ARG A 155 9.64 7.58 -6.09
C ARG A 155 10.54 6.93 -5.05
N VAL A 156 11.12 7.68 -4.10
CA VAL A 156 11.82 7.11 -2.95
C VAL A 156 10.87 6.30 -2.06
N ALA A 157 9.64 6.78 -1.80
CA ALA A 157 8.63 6.06 -1.04
C ALA A 157 8.21 4.75 -1.74
N ILE A 158 8.08 4.76 -3.07
CA ILE A 158 7.83 3.55 -3.89
C ILE A 158 9.02 2.58 -3.75
N ALA A 159 10.26 3.03 -3.93
CA ALA A 159 11.44 2.18 -3.76
C ALA A 159 11.53 1.60 -2.35
N ARG A 160 11.23 2.40 -1.31
CA ARG A 160 11.17 1.95 0.08
C ARG A 160 10.12 0.87 0.30
N SER A 161 8.95 0.99 -0.32
CA SER A 161 7.90 -0.03 -0.19
C SER A 161 8.33 -1.41 -0.73
N LEU A 162 9.26 -1.44 -1.68
CA LEU A 162 9.78 -2.65 -2.31
C LEU A 162 11.01 -3.25 -1.60
N ALA A 163 11.52 -2.58 -0.58
CA ALA A 163 12.81 -2.91 0.06
C ALA A 163 12.94 -4.37 0.48
N ASN A 164 11.91 -4.94 1.07
CA ASN A 164 11.90 -6.32 1.57
C ASN A 164 11.26 -7.34 0.59
N ASP A 165 11.07 -6.97 -0.68
CA ASP A 165 10.40 -7.79 -1.70
C ASP A 165 9.00 -8.27 -1.26
N PRO A 166 8.07 -7.34 -0.97
CA PRO A 166 6.76 -7.68 -0.46
C PRO A 166 5.92 -8.44 -1.49
N ARG A 167 4.90 -9.16 -1.01
CA ARG A 167 3.87 -9.79 -1.85
C ARG A 167 2.78 -8.80 -2.23
N VAL A 168 2.50 -7.86 -1.33
CA VAL A 168 1.43 -6.88 -1.48
C VAL A 168 1.97 -5.48 -1.23
N ILE A 169 1.57 -4.54 -2.06
CA ILE A 169 1.79 -3.11 -1.86
C ILE A 169 0.44 -2.49 -1.49
N LEU A 170 0.38 -1.77 -0.38
CA LEU A 170 -0.77 -0.99 0.03
C LEU A 170 -0.45 0.49 -0.13
N ALA A 171 -1.29 1.22 -0.86
CA ALA A 171 -1.05 2.61 -1.20
C ALA A 171 -2.26 3.49 -0.83
N ASP A 172 -2.10 4.38 0.13
CA ASP A 172 -3.12 5.33 0.53
C ASP A 172 -2.90 6.66 -0.18
N GLU A 173 -3.77 6.97 -1.17
CA GLU A 173 -3.69 8.17 -2.02
C GLU A 173 -2.27 8.45 -2.57
N PRO A 174 -1.62 7.46 -3.23
CA PRO A 174 -0.20 7.53 -3.57
C PRO A 174 0.18 8.67 -4.53
N THR A 175 -0.80 9.35 -5.08
CA THR A 175 -0.62 10.44 -6.04
C THR A 175 -1.29 11.74 -5.60
N GLY A 176 -1.94 11.77 -4.43
CA GLY A 176 -2.78 12.86 -3.97
C GLY A 176 -2.07 14.22 -3.81
N ASN A 177 -0.75 14.22 -3.62
CA ASN A 177 0.07 15.43 -3.44
C ASN A 177 0.94 15.75 -4.67
N LEU A 178 0.69 15.11 -5.82
CA LEU A 178 1.46 15.30 -7.04
C LEU A 178 0.64 16.05 -8.10
N ASP A 179 1.33 16.76 -9.00
CA ASP A 179 0.71 17.23 -10.23
C ASP A 179 0.32 16.05 -11.15
N THR A 180 -0.50 16.32 -12.15
CA THR A 180 -1.06 15.30 -13.05
C THR A 180 0.04 14.44 -13.71
N ALA A 181 1.09 15.07 -14.24
CA ALA A 181 2.15 14.35 -14.96
C ALA A 181 2.97 13.44 -14.02
N ASN A 182 3.26 13.90 -12.79
CA ASN A 182 3.95 13.07 -11.80
C ASN A 182 3.04 11.97 -11.25
N SER A 183 1.72 12.21 -11.13
CA SER A 183 0.72 11.22 -10.73
C SER A 183 0.65 10.05 -11.71
N GLU A 184 0.56 10.35 -13.01
CA GLU A 184 0.54 9.34 -14.08
C GLU A 184 1.81 8.49 -14.07
N ARG A 185 2.98 9.14 -14.01
CA ARG A 185 4.28 8.44 -13.97
C ARG A 185 4.43 7.54 -12.73
N ALA A 186 3.98 8.01 -11.56
CA ALA A 186 4.05 7.21 -10.33
C ALA A 186 3.12 5.99 -10.42
N PHE A 187 1.93 6.16 -10.99
CA PHE A 187 0.99 5.05 -11.18
C PHE A 187 1.47 4.04 -12.23
N GLU A 188 1.97 4.49 -13.39
CA GLU A 188 2.58 3.62 -14.40
C GLU A 188 3.74 2.80 -13.83
N LEU A 189 4.60 3.43 -13.00
CA LEU A 189 5.68 2.74 -12.31
C LEU A 189 5.15 1.62 -11.41
N LEU A 190 4.11 1.88 -10.63
CA LEU A 190 3.47 0.89 -9.75
C LEU A 190 2.84 -0.25 -10.55
N GLN A 191 2.14 0.03 -11.66
CA GLN A 191 1.58 -0.98 -12.55
C GLN A 191 2.67 -1.89 -13.13
N ASN A 192 3.77 -1.32 -13.60
CA ASN A 192 4.90 -2.08 -14.15
C ASN A 192 5.53 -3.01 -13.09
N ILE A 193 5.67 -2.53 -11.85
CA ILE A 193 6.18 -3.33 -10.71
C ILE A 193 5.26 -4.53 -10.42
N VAL A 194 3.94 -4.33 -10.45
CA VAL A 194 2.95 -5.39 -10.25
C VAL A 194 3.02 -6.42 -11.36
N GLN A 195 2.97 -5.99 -12.63
CA GLN A 195 2.93 -6.87 -13.79
C GLN A 195 4.21 -7.71 -13.94
N GLN A 196 5.38 -7.10 -13.74
CA GLN A 196 6.67 -7.79 -13.89
C GLN A 196 7.04 -8.65 -12.67
N GLY A 197 6.61 -8.25 -11.48
CA GLY A 197 7.01 -8.88 -10.22
C GLY A 197 6.01 -9.87 -9.63
N GLY A 198 4.84 -10.09 -10.24
CA GLY A 198 3.78 -10.95 -9.70
C GLY A 198 3.28 -10.49 -8.31
N LYS A 199 3.48 -9.20 -7.98
CA LYS A 199 3.02 -8.61 -6.73
C LYS A 199 1.55 -8.18 -6.87
N ALA A 200 0.86 -7.99 -5.75
CA ALA A 200 -0.45 -7.37 -5.74
C ALA A 200 -0.34 -5.90 -5.31
N LEU A 201 -1.20 -5.03 -5.82
CA LEU A 201 -1.34 -3.65 -5.37
C LEU A 201 -2.79 -3.38 -5.00
N LEU A 202 -3.02 -2.89 -3.79
CA LEU A 202 -4.28 -2.29 -3.40
C LEU A 202 -4.06 -0.81 -3.11
N LEU A 203 -4.77 0.06 -3.81
CA LEU A 203 -4.67 1.50 -3.58
C LEU A 203 -6.03 2.11 -3.25
N ALA A 204 -6.04 3.04 -2.30
CA ALA A 204 -7.15 3.96 -2.10
C ALA A 204 -6.93 5.19 -2.97
N THR A 205 -7.94 5.62 -3.70
CA THR A 205 -7.86 6.84 -4.51
C THR A 205 -9.22 7.50 -4.72
N HIS A 206 -9.20 8.80 -4.86
CA HIS A 206 -10.35 9.58 -5.33
C HIS A 206 -10.19 10.04 -6.80
N ASN A 207 -9.08 9.67 -7.46
CA ASN A 207 -8.83 10.01 -8.85
C ASN A 207 -9.48 8.97 -9.79
N PRO A 208 -10.52 9.39 -10.59
CA PRO A 208 -11.23 8.47 -11.47
C PRO A 208 -10.32 7.81 -12.52
N ALA A 209 -9.40 8.57 -13.11
CA ALA A 209 -8.52 8.07 -14.17
C ALA A 209 -7.60 6.94 -13.67
N ILE A 210 -7.07 7.08 -12.43
CA ILE A 210 -6.28 6.02 -11.79
C ILE A 210 -7.14 4.80 -11.48
N ALA A 211 -8.34 5.01 -10.94
CA ALA A 211 -9.25 3.90 -10.61
C ALA A 211 -9.65 3.10 -11.85
N GLU A 212 -10.01 3.77 -12.96
CA GLU A 212 -10.40 3.15 -14.23
C GLU A 212 -9.25 2.37 -14.89
N ALA A 213 -8.00 2.70 -14.58
CA ALA A 213 -6.83 2.00 -15.07
C ALA A 213 -6.46 0.75 -14.25
N CYS A 214 -7.09 0.53 -13.08
CA CYS A 214 -6.90 -0.66 -12.25
C CYS A 214 -7.64 -1.89 -12.82
N ASP A 215 -7.19 -3.10 -12.44
CA ASP A 215 -7.82 -4.35 -12.88
C ASP A 215 -9.14 -4.60 -12.16
N TRP A 216 -9.24 -4.16 -10.90
CA TRP A 216 -10.44 -4.22 -10.07
C TRP A 216 -10.71 -2.89 -9.39
N ILE A 217 -11.99 -2.56 -9.26
CA ILE A 217 -12.47 -1.36 -8.59
C ILE A 217 -13.50 -1.76 -7.55
N HIS A 218 -13.26 -1.41 -6.29
CA HIS A 218 -14.12 -1.65 -5.14
C HIS A 218 -14.73 -0.34 -4.67
N GLU A 219 -16.03 -0.18 -4.86
CA GLU A 219 -16.77 1.00 -4.41
C GLU A 219 -17.08 0.87 -2.92
N MET A 220 -16.58 1.82 -2.13
CA MET A 220 -16.76 1.84 -0.69
C MET A 220 -17.65 3.02 -0.25
N LYS A 221 -18.66 2.72 0.57
CA LYS A 221 -19.57 3.71 1.15
C LYS A 221 -19.97 3.31 2.57
N ASP A 222 -19.96 4.27 3.49
CA ASP A 222 -20.41 4.10 4.88
C ASP A 222 -19.82 2.87 5.57
N GLY A 223 -18.51 2.60 5.37
CA GLY A 223 -17.79 1.50 5.95
C GLY A 223 -18.02 0.14 5.28
N ARG A 224 -18.64 0.07 4.12
CA ARG A 224 -18.96 -1.17 3.38
C ARG A 224 -18.42 -1.13 1.96
N ILE A 225 -17.99 -2.26 1.41
CA ILE A 225 -17.85 -2.43 -0.03
C ILE A 225 -19.25 -2.70 -0.59
N ILE A 226 -19.74 -1.79 -1.42
CA ILE A 226 -21.10 -1.85 -2.00
C ILE A 226 -21.09 -2.48 -3.39
N ALA A 227 -19.95 -2.46 -4.09
CA ALA A 227 -19.78 -3.09 -5.39
C ALA A 227 -18.30 -3.37 -5.66
N SER A 228 -18.03 -4.40 -6.46
CA SER A 228 -16.70 -4.74 -6.96
C SER A 228 -16.78 -5.02 -8.46
N HIS A 229 -15.99 -4.33 -9.25
CA HIS A 229 -16.06 -4.35 -10.71
C HIS A 229 -14.70 -4.66 -11.33
N PRO A 230 -14.63 -5.51 -12.37
CA PRO A 230 -13.44 -5.62 -13.19
C PRO A 230 -13.25 -4.36 -14.05
N ARG A 231 -12.04 -4.17 -14.55
CA ARG A 231 -11.67 -3.07 -15.46
C ARG A 231 -12.67 -2.92 -16.61
N GLY A 232 -12.98 -1.68 -16.97
CA GLY A 232 -13.91 -1.35 -18.08
C GLY A 232 -15.37 -1.25 -17.64
N THR A 233 -15.70 -1.44 -16.39
CA THR A 233 -17.03 -1.23 -15.85
C THR A 233 -17.23 0.23 -15.44
N GLN A 234 -18.40 0.80 -15.72
CA GLN A 234 -18.70 2.18 -15.35
C GLN A 234 -18.91 2.30 -13.83
N ILE A 235 -18.14 3.19 -13.20
CA ILE A 235 -18.16 3.40 -11.75
C ILE A 235 -19.26 4.40 -11.37
N SER A 236 -20.10 4.06 -10.38
CA SER A 236 -21.23 4.90 -9.97
C SER A 236 -20.84 6.06 -9.04
N ILE A 237 -19.77 5.89 -8.26
CA ILE A 237 -19.35 6.83 -7.20
C ILE A 237 -18.76 8.15 -7.74
N PHE A 238 -18.32 8.20 -9.00
CA PHE A 238 -17.78 9.41 -9.64
C PHE A 238 -18.85 10.21 -10.42
N LYS A 239 -20.11 9.83 -10.33
CA LYS A 239 -21.27 10.58 -10.87
C LYS A 239 -21.89 11.44 -9.79
#